data_d0de194b25aebd84e4e8dbd927a79230
#
_entry.id   d0de194b25aebd84e4e8dbd927a79230
#
_cell.length_a   1.000
_cell.length_b   1.000
_cell.length_c   1.000
_cell.angle_alpha   90.00
_cell.angle_beta   90.00
_cell.angle_gamma   90.00
#
_symmetry.space_group_name_H-M   'P 1'
#
loop_
_entity.id
_entity.type
_entity.pdbx_description
1 polymer ?
#
loop_
_entity_poly.entity_id
_entity_poly.type
_entity_poly.pdbx_seq_one_letter_code
_entity_poly.pdbx_strand_id
1 'polypeptide(L)'
;PGANLSRTNLTLRASSTFGKDDRWSIDAKVQYINTLAENRPISGARGNNAFYTIFNMPTTIDIRDFSSPVKDEFGEMIWWSKGGINPYWSKDYNPNKDSRNRFLMNGSLKYKFTDWLDAEIKAGSDMYFTEGEEKLYAGSPTNNKNSRYSTSEKKFFENNFSFLISGHKDELFGKFGGNFSFGGNLMERKSTGLDNAMGKLTAPDLFSLANGDKKDLSITETYIHKKINSLYGTLGINYNGWAFLDATFRNDWSSALNKENRSFFYPSVSLSWVISDMVGKVGKGMPEWFTYAKARASFAQVGNDMDAYQLYNTYSIGSDPNGNTTAGQGKTKYDADVRSELITSWEAGAELKFFNNRLGVDFAWYKTNAKRQLMNIPLNNLSGYDNMKVNAGNIQNTGIEIMLNARPIETAQFSWDTQLNFSQNKSKIIELLPGKPGMQYALGGSDALQVYAVAGGAYGEIWGTKYQRVEEGEFKGQLLLNESGLPQATSDKHKIGEQQPDFLLGWTNTFNYKNFTLSFLIDGRFGGDIFSFTNMNLQRSGIAECTAPGGKREDIVVAGVIKDGNGYKVNDQSVSLERYYKALATGRAGI
;
A
#
# COMPACT_ATOMS: atom_id res chain seq x y z
N PRO A 1 5.08 17.58 -17.69
CA PRO A 1 6.17 18.26 -18.36
C PRO A 1 7.00 19.04 -17.35
N GLY A 2 8.35 18.92 -17.42
CA GLY A 2 9.28 19.59 -16.49
C GLY A 2 9.50 18.87 -15.16
N ALA A 3 8.90 17.73 -14.89
CA ALA A 3 9.22 16.90 -13.74
C ALA A 3 10.59 16.22 -13.96
N ASN A 4 11.44 16.29 -12.95
CA ASN A 4 12.75 15.68 -12.96
C ASN A 4 13.00 14.92 -11.66
N LEU A 5 13.63 13.75 -11.75
CA LEU A 5 14.10 12.96 -10.62
C LEU A 5 15.49 12.45 -10.90
N SER A 6 16.44 12.86 -10.08
CA SER A 6 17.81 12.38 -10.09
C SER A 6 18.10 11.61 -8.82
N ARG A 7 18.76 10.47 -8.95
CA ARG A 7 19.19 9.66 -7.81
C ARG A 7 20.59 9.15 -7.98
N THR A 8 21.46 9.50 -7.03
CA THR A 8 22.84 9.03 -6.95
C THR A 8 23.00 8.08 -5.78
N ASN A 9 23.56 6.90 -6.01
CA ASN A 9 23.80 5.91 -4.97
C ASN A 9 25.30 5.59 -4.94
N LEU A 10 25.91 5.69 -3.76
CA LEU A 10 27.27 5.24 -3.49
C LEU A 10 27.21 4.17 -2.40
N THR A 11 27.78 3.01 -2.66
CA THR A 11 27.83 1.91 -1.69
C THR A 11 29.27 1.48 -1.49
N LEU A 12 29.70 1.44 -0.23
CA LEU A 12 30.97 0.87 0.20
C LEU A 12 30.67 -0.29 1.14
N ARG A 13 31.32 -1.42 0.93
CA ARG A 13 31.27 -2.58 1.83
C ARG A 13 32.66 -3.14 2.02
N ALA A 14 33.00 -3.44 3.24
CA ALA A 14 34.24 -4.11 3.61
C ALA A 14 33.89 -5.28 4.53
N SER A 15 34.50 -6.43 4.27
CA SER A 15 34.41 -7.60 5.14
C SER A 15 35.76 -8.24 5.27
N SER A 16 36.08 -8.71 6.47
CA SER A 16 37.36 -9.38 6.74
C SER A 16 37.19 -10.40 7.86
N THR A 17 38.01 -11.43 7.80
CA THR A 17 38.22 -12.36 8.92
C THR A 17 39.63 -12.17 9.45
N PHE A 18 39.85 -12.31 10.75
CA PHE A 18 41.15 -12.08 11.39
C PHE A 18 41.27 -12.83 12.73
N GLY A 19 42.45 -12.76 13.32
CA GLY A 19 42.79 -13.44 14.55
C GLY A 19 43.22 -14.88 14.32
N LYS A 20 43.54 -15.58 15.43
CA LYS A 20 43.94 -16.98 15.36
C LYS A 20 42.76 -17.83 14.85
N ASP A 21 43.00 -18.68 13.86
CA ASP A 21 42.00 -19.57 13.22
C ASP A 21 40.81 -18.82 12.62
N ASP A 22 40.99 -17.56 12.18
CA ASP A 22 39.96 -16.69 11.59
C ASP A 22 38.67 -16.60 12.44
N ARG A 23 38.85 -16.54 13.77
CA ARG A 23 37.71 -16.53 14.70
C ARG A 23 36.92 -15.25 14.71
N TRP A 24 37.52 -14.14 14.30
CA TRP A 24 36.86 -12.85 14.19
C TRP A 24 36.39 -12.60 12.77
N SER A 25 35.18 -12.12 12.61
CA SER A 25 34.67 -11.63 11.34
C SER A 25 34.05 -10.26 11.54
N ILE A 26 34.42 -9.31 10.68
CA ILE A 26 33.85 -7.98 10.63
C ILE A 26 33.19 -7.78 9.26
N ASP A 27 32.01 -7.19 9.24
CA ASP A 27 31.35 -6.70 8.02
C ASP A 27 30.84 -5.29 8.28
N ALA A 28 31.18 -4.38 7.39
CA ALA A 28 30.73 -3.00 7.44
C ALA A 28 30.24 -2.55 6.08
N LYS A 29 29.07 -1.92 6.05
CA LYS A 29 28.47 -1.35 4.83
C LYS A 29 27.99 0.05 5.11
N VAL A 30 28.35 0.98 4.23
CA VAL A 30 27.83 2.35 4.20
C VAL A 30 27.26 2.60 2.80
N GLN A 31 26.04 3.09 2.77
CA GLN A 31 25.39 3.50 1.54
C GLN A 31 24.89 4.94 1.68
N TYR A 32 25.34 5.79 0.78
CA TYR A 32 24.83 7.14 0.62
C TYR A 32 23.91 7.21 -0.58
N ILE A 33 22.74 7.82 -0.40
CA ILE A 33 21.74 8.00 -1.45
C ILE A 33 21.33 9.48 -1.45
N ASN A 34 21.64 10.17 -2.53
CA ASN A 34 21.09 11.49 -2.80
C ASN A 34 19.93 11.37 -3.78
N THR A 35 18.80 11.99 -3.47
CA THR A 35 17.64 12.09 -4.35
C THR A 35 17.26 13.54 -4.50
N LEU A 36 17.27 14.04 -5.72
CA LEU A 36 16.83 15.38 -6.08
C LEU A 36 15.61 15.26 -6.97
N ALA A 37 14.52 15.93 -6.60
CA ALA A 37 13.30 15.99 -7.40
C ALA A 37 12.87 17.41 -7.61
N GLU A 38 12.37 17.68 -8.81
CA GLU A 38 11.83 18.97 -9.23
C GLU A 38 10.49 18.75 -9.91
N ASN A 39 9.54 19.64 -9.64
CA ASN A 39 8.19 19.63 -10.22
C ASN A 39 7.50 18.27 -10.07
N ARG A 40 7.47 17.73 -8.85
CA ARG A 40 6.76 16.48 -8.58
C ARG A 40 5.31 16.55 -9.01
N PRO A 41 4.81 15.59 -9.79
CA PRO A 41 3.41 15.57 -10.22
C PRO A 41 2.47 15.50 -9.01
N ILE A 42 1.39 16.29 -9.09
CA ILE A 42 0.30 16.23 -8.12
C ILE A 42 -0.71 15.20 -8.60
N SER A 43 -1.16 14.35 -7.70
CA SER A 43 -2.15 13.29 -7.98
C SER A 43 -3.57 13.70 -7.56
N GLY A 44 -4.57 12.99 -8.09
CA GLY A 44 -5.98 13.13 -7.76
C GLY A 44 -6.73 14.18 -8.57
N ALA A 45 -8.03 14.32 -8.29
CA ALA A 45 -8.95 15.24 -8.97
C ALA A 45 -8.78 16.66 -8.45
N ARG A 46 -7.66 17.30 -8.77
CA ARG A 46 -7.31 18.66 -8.33
C ARG A 46 -6.99 19.54 -9.52
N GLY A 47 -7.43 20.80 -9.49
CA GLY A 47 -7.21 21.76 -10.57
C GLY A 47 -5.74 22.03 -10.92
N ASN A 48 -4.81 21.77 -9.99
CA ASN A 48 -3.37 21.86 -10.21
C ASN A 48 -2.71 20.54 -10.67
N ASN A 49 -3.49 19.46 -10.87
CA ASN A 49 -3.03 18.25 -11.51
C ASN A 49 -3.14 18.41 -13.03
N ALA A 50 -2.01 18.44 -13.73
CA ALA A 50 -1.95 18.62 -15.18
C ALA A 50 -2.77 17.56 -15.95
N PHE A 51 -2.72 16.29 -15.54
CA PHE A 51 -3.51 15.23 -16.18
C PHE A 51 -5.00 15.44 -15.97
N TYR A 52 -5.43 15.74 -14.74
CA TYR A 52 -6.84 16.03 -14.46
C TYR A 52 -7.34 17.23 -15.26
N THR A 53 -6.55 18.27 -15.38
CA THR A 53 -6.87 19.46 -16.17
C THR A 53 -7.02 19.11 -17.66
N ILE A 54 -6.10 18.33 -18.24
CA ILE A 54 -6.14 17.92 -19.64
C ILE A 54 -7.37 17.02 -19.91
N PHE A 55 -7.68 16.07 -19.03
CA PHE A 55 -8.84 15.18 -19.17
C PHE A 55 -10.20 15.89 -19.06
N ASN A 56 -10.24 17.10 -18.55
CA ASN A 56 -11.46 17.92 -18.49
C ASN A 56 -11.51 19.01 -19.56
N MET A 57 -10.50 19.11 -20.42
CA MET A 57 -10.42 20.14 -21.45
C MET A 57 -11.29 19.74 -22.66
N PRO A 58 -12.13 20.65 -23.21
CA PRO A 58 -12.87 20.37 -24.42
C PRO A 58 -11.97 20.02 -25.59
N THR A 59 -12.38 19.06 -26.42
CA THR A 59 -11.64 18.61 -27.62
C THR A 59 -11.47 19.67 -28.70
N THR A 60 -12.25 20.76 -28.62
CA THR A 60 -12.17 21.92 -29.54
C THR A 60 -11.07 22.92 -29.16
N ILE A 61 -10.39 22.68 -28.03
CA ILE A 61 -9.35 23.58 -27.50
C ILE A 61 -8.00 22.86 -27.65
N ASP A 62 -7.04 23.53 -28.31
CA ASP A 62 -5.67 23.04 -28.38
C ASP A 62 -4.86 23.55 -27.19
N ILE A 63 -4.31 22.64 -26.41
CA ILE A 63 -3.47 22.99 -25.24
C ILE A 63 -2.25 23.82 -25.65
N ARG A 64 -1.75 23.65 -26.88
CA ARG A 64 -0.57 24.38 -27.40
C ARG A 64 -0.81 25.89 -27.52
N ASP A 65 -2.06 26.30 -27.68
CA ASP A 65 -2.44 27.74 -27.74
C ASP A 65 -2.13 28.46 -26.41
N PHE A 66 -1.99 27.72 -25.31
CA PHE A 66 -1.69 28.25 -23.98
C PHE A 66 -0.21 28.08 -23.59
N SER A 67 0.64 27.66 -24.51
CA SER A 67 2.07 27.44 -24.25
C SER A 67 2.88 28.75 -24.24
N SER A 68 2.47 29.75 -25.01
CA SER A 68 3.11 31.06 -25.10
C SER A 68 2.18 32.07 -25.79
N PRO A 69 1.89 33.22 -25.15
CA PRO A 69 2.29 33.59 -23.80
C PRO A 69 1.48 32.83 -22.72
N VAL A 70 2.09 32.51 -21.59
CA VAL A 70 1.40 31.88 -20.43
C VAL A 70 0.82 32.92 -19.47
N LYS A 71 1.18 34.21 -19.62
CA LYS A 71 0.71 35.37 -18.87
C LYS A 71 0.13 36.40 -19.82
N ASP A 72 -0.88 37.11 -19.34
CA ASP A 72 -1.39 38.33 -19.98
C ASP A 72 -0.54 39.56 -19.59
N GLU A 73 -0.97 40.73 -20.07
CA GLU A 73 -0.34 42.02 -19.77
C GLU A 73 -0.41 42.45 -18.30
N PHE A 74 -1.33 41.85 -17.52
CA PHE A 74 -1.49 42.07 -16.09
C PHE A 74 -0.71 41.06 -15.24
N GLY A 75 0.02 40.11 -15.89
CA GLY A 75 0.75 39.07 -15.21
C GLY A 75 -0.12 37.89 -14.76
N GLU A 76 -1.39 37.84 -15.16
CA GLU A 76 -2.31 36.75 -14.83
C GLU A 76 -2.15 35.59 -15.79
N MET A 77 -2.42 34.36 -15.27
CA MET A 77 -2.32 33.11 -16.02
C MET A 77 -3.35 33.06 -17.16
N ILE A 78 -2.91 32.86 -18.38
CA ILE A 78 -3.78 32.60 -19.53
C ILE A 78 -4.20 31.14 -19.53
N TRP A 79 -5.51 30.90 -19.44
CA TRP A 79 -6.10 29.57 -19.50
C TRP A 79 -7.54 29.63 -20.02
N TRP A 80 -7.99 28.54 -20.64
CA TRP A 80 -9.33 28.44 -21.23
C TRP A 80 -10.47 28.45 -20.21
N SER A 81 -10.19 28.13 -18.95
CA SER A 81 -11.19 27.98 -17.89
C SER A 81 -10.73 28.65 -16.59
N LYS A 82 -11.68 29.20 -15.82
CA LYS A 82 -11.42 29.78 -14.50
C LYS A 82 -11.09 28.71 -13.43
N GLY A 83 -11.41 27.42 -13.68
CA GLY A 83 -11.26 26.31 -12.73
C GLY A 83 -10.19 25.32 -13.14
N GLY A 84 -8.97 25.68 -13.17
CA GLY A 84 -7.86 24.78 -13.48
C GLY A 84 -6.57 25.56 -13.67
N ILE A 85 -5.46 24.86 -13.69
CA ILE A 85 -4.13 25.46 -13.86
C ILE A 85 -3.59 25.07 -15.23
N ASN A 86 -3.13 26.05 -15.99
CA ASN A 86 -2.39 25.82 -17.21
C ASN A 86 -1.15 24.96 -16.91
N PRO A 87 -0.98 23.77 -17.52
CA PRO A 87 0.16 22.91 -17.28
C PRO A 87 1.53 23.56 -17.58
N TYR A 88 1.59 24.47 -18.55
CA TYR A 88 2.80 25.23 -18.86
C TYR A 88 3.11 26.28 -17.77
N TRP A 89 2.08 26.93 -17.22
CA TRP A 89 2.23 27.78 -16.03
C TRP A 89 2.75 26.96 -14.83
N SER A 90 2.15 25.80 -14.57
CA SER A 90 2.49 24.99 -13.41
C SER A 90 3.98 24.62 -13.37
N LYS A 91 4.59 24.39 -14.53
CA LYS A 91 6.02 24.06 -14.65
C LYS A 91 6.92 25.22 -14.24
N ASP A 92 6.62 26.45 -14.67
CA ASP A 92 7.54 27.57 -14.58
C ASP A 92 7.19 28.53 -13.41
N TYR A 93 5.92 28.54 -13.01
CA TYR A 93 5.39 29.48 -12.01
C TYR A 93 4.82 28.81 -10.75
N ASN A 94 4.81 27.49 -10.68
CA ASN A 94 4.51 26.74 -9.46
C ASN A 94 5.58 25.65 -9.20
N PRO A 95 6.88 26.00 -9.26
CA PRO A 95 7.92 24.98 -9.08
C PRO A 95 7.95 24.48 -7.65
N ASN A 96 8.18 23.18 -7.51
CA ASN A 96 8.54 22.55 -6.26
C ASN A 96 9.82 21.77 -6.42
N LYS A 97 10.63 21.75 -5.37
CA LYS A 97 11.91 21.06 -5.35
C LYS A 97 12.09 20.39 -3.98
N ASP A 98 12.60 19.17 -3.99
CA ASP A 98 13.09 18.54 -2.77
C ASP A 98 14.43 17.84 -2.99
N SER A 99 15.25 17.87 -1.96
CA SER A 99 16.54 17.19 -1.89
C SER A 99 16.57 16.31 -0.66
N ARG A 100 16.87 15.01 -0.85
CA ARG A 100 17.04 14.06 0.24
C ARG A 100 18.42 13.44 0.21
N ASN A 101 19.12 13.57 1.34
CA ASN A 101 20.37 12.88 1.62
C ASN A 101 20.09 11.77 2.63
N ARG A 102 20.33 10.51 2.28
CA ARG A 102 20.10 9.33 3.13
C ARG A 102 21.38 8.53 3.29
N PHE A 103 21.66 8.14 4.51
CA PHE A 103 22.76 7.26 4.89
C PHE A 103 22.19 5.99 5.50
N LEU A 104 22.59 4.85 4.93
CA LEU A 104 22.33 3.53 5.48
C LEU A 104 23.66 2.95 5.92
N MET A 105 23.83 2.73 7.19
CA MET A 105 25.07 2.21 7.77
C MET A 105 24.77 0.93 8.55
N ASN A 106 25.57 -0.10 8.32
CA ASN A 106 25.49 -1.35 9.05
C ASN A 106 26.90 -1.82 9.37
N GLY A 107 27.11 -2.28 10.59
CA GLY A 107 28.34 -2.93 11.00
C GLY A 107 28.02 -4.13 11.86
N SER A 108 28.78 -5.21 11.68
CA SER A 108 28.72 -6.38 12.54
C SER A 108 30.12 -6.86 12.92
N LEU A 109 30.22 -7.39 14.11
CA LEU A 109 31.40 -8.07 14.62
C LEU A 109 30.96 -9.42 15.17
N LYS A 110 31.49 -10.49 14.62
CA LYS A 110 31.22 -11.87 14.97
C LYS A 110 32.47 -12.55 15.52
N TYR A 111 32.28 -13.34 16.57
CA TYR A 111 33.34 -14.16 17.15
C TYR A 111 32.91 -15.63 17.25
N LYS A 112 33.74 -16.51 16.74
CA LYS A 112 33.58 -17.96 16.86
C LYS A 112 34.29 -18.45 18.13
N PHE A 113 33.53 -18.86 19.14
CA PHE A 113 34.06 -19.46 20.36
C PHE A 113 34.57 -20.88 20.12
N THR A 114 33.76 -21.65 19.37
CA THR A 114 34.04 -23.00 18.94
C THR A 114 33.53 -23.19 17.50
N ASP A 115 33.70 -24.40 16.94
CA ASP A 115 33.17 -24.69 15.59
C ASP A 115 31.62 -24.70 15.56
N TRP A 116 30.98 -24.84 16.72
CA TRP A 116 29.54 -24.94 16.84
C TRP A 116 28.88 -23.76 17.56
N LEU A 117 29.66 -22.82 18.14
CA LEU A 117 29.14 -21.70 18.92
C LEU A 117 29.76 -20.38 18.47
N ASP A 118 28.94 -19.42 18.12
CA ASP A 118 29.36 -18.07 17.80
C ASP A 118 28.48 -17.00 18.44
N ALA A 119 29.01 -15.79 18.54
CA ALA A 119 28.24 -14.61 18.92
C ALA A 119 28.51 -13.46 17.97
N GLU A 120 27.52 -12.67 17.73
CA GLU A 120 27.56 -11.51 16.85
C GLU A 120 26.90 -10.29 17.51
N ILE A 121 27.53 -9.12 17.35
CA ILE A 121 26.91 -7.84 17.65
C ILE A 121 26.75 -7.06 16.35
N LYS A 122 25.62 -6.36 16.20
CA LYS A 122 25.32 -5.54 15.03
C LYS A 122 24.89 -4.14 15.46
N ALA A 123 25.32 -3.15 14.71
CA ALA A 123 24.82 -1.79 14.76
C ALA A 123 24.35 -1.38 13.37
N GLY A 124 23.12 -0.89 13.28
CA GLY A 124 22.54 -0.37 12.04
C GLY A 124 21.97 1.01 12.25
N SER A 125 22.13 1.88 11.29
CA SER A 125 21.52 3.21 11.28
C SER A 125 20.99 3.55 9.90
N ASP A 126 19.73 4.00 9.86
CA ASP A 126 19.08 4.61 8.72
C ASP A 126 18.77 6.06 9.07
N MET A 127 19.41 6.99 8.37
CA MET A 127 19.16 8.41 8.60
C MET A 127 18.97 9.14 7.29
N TYR A 128 18.00 10.06 7.25
CA TYR A 128 17.83 10.95 6.12
C TYR A 128 17.45 12.36 6.53
N PHE A 129 17.89 13.30 5.68
CA PHE A 129 17.61 14.72 5.76
C PHE A 129 16.94 15.11 4.44
N THR A 130 15.75 15.68 4.51
CA THR A 130 15.02 16.16 3.33
C THR A 130 14.75 17.63 3.50
N GLU A 131 15.15 18.42 2.51
CA GLU A 131 14.82 19.84 2.39
C GLU A 131 13.89 20.01 1.22
N GLY A 132 12.84 20.80 1.38
CA GLY A 132 11.86 21.09 0.34
C GLY A 132 11.60 22.57 0.21
N GLU A 133 11.32 22.99 -1.01
CA GLU A 133 10.94 24.36 -1.37
C GLU A 133 9.77 24.32 -2.35
N GLU A 134 8.77 25.17 -2.14
CA GLU A 134 7.65 25.39 -3.06
C GLU A 134 7.43 26.88 -3.27
N LYS A 135 7.35 27.29 -4.52
CA LYS A 135 7.07 28.67 -4.95
C LYS A 135 5.77 28.69 -5.74
N LEU A 136 4.86 29.55 -5.37
CA LEU A 136 3.69 29.90 -6.17
C LEU A 136 3.81 31.37 -6.56
N TYR A 137 3.90 31.61 -7.86
CA TYR A 137 3.94 32.97 -8.39
C TYR A 137 2.55 33.60 -8.39
N ALA A 138 2.51 34.94 -8.31
CA ALA A 138 1.26 35.68 -8.45
C ALA A 138 0.63 35.49 -9.83
N GLY A 139 -0.69 35.62 -9.93
CA GLY A 139 -1.45 35.60 -11.17
C GLY A 139 -2.21 34.32 -11.47
N SER A 140 -1.97 33.19 -10.73
CA SER A 140 -2.77 31.99 -10.90
C SER A 140 -3.97 31.93 -9.94
N PRO A 141 -5.05 31.20 -10.26
CA PRO A 141 -6.18 31.03 -9.36
C PRO A 141 -5.83 30.22 -8.09
N THR A 142 -4.65 29.59 -8.08
CA THR A 142 -4.13 28.85 -6.94
C THR A 142 -3.89 29.75 -5.77
N ASN A 143 -4.24 30.06 -4.82
CA ASN A 143 -3.95 31.03 -3.76
C ASN A 143 -4.53 32.44 -4.05
N ASN A 144 -5.71 32.45 -4.68
CA ASN A 144 -6.40 33.71 -4.98
C ASN A 144 -5.51 34.75 -5.71
N LYS A 145 -4.73 34.31 -6.68
CA LYS A 145 -3.77 35.10 -7.46
C LYS A 145 -2.60 35.73 -6.67
N ASN A 146 -2.46 35.40 -5.36
CA ASN A 146 -1.32 35.84 -4.57
C ASN A 146 -0.15 34.88 -4.72
N SER A 147 1.07 35.37 -4.63
CA SER A 147 2.26 34.56 -4.50
C SER A 147 2.38 33.97 -3.10
N ARG A 148 3.01 32.78 -3.00
CA ARG A 148 3.23 32.03 -1.76
C ARG A 148 4.61 31.42 -1.77
N TYR A 149 5.21 31.31 -0.59
CA TYR A 149 6.48 30.64 -0.40
C TYR A 149 6.42 29.63 0.75
N SER A 150 6.90 28.43 0.51
CA SER A 150 6.95 27.38 1.54
C SER A 150 8.31 26.69 1.55
N THR A 151 8.78 26.37 2.75
CA THR A 151 9.97 25.54 2.98
C THR A 151 9.64 24.40 3.90
N SER A 152 10.31 23.26 3.74
CA SER A 152 10.18 22.14 4.64
C SER A 152 11.53 21.50 4.94
N GLU A 153 11.72 21.09 6.19
CA GLU A 153 12.84 20.26 6.64
C GLU A 153 12.31 19.02 7.32
N LYS A 154 12.84 17.85 6.96
CA LYS A 154 12.49 16.57 7.61
C LYS A 154 13.75 15.80 7.92
N LYS A 155 13.90 15.37 9.17
CA LYS A 155 15.02 14.56 9.66
C LYS A 155 14.45 13.26 10.22
N PHE A 156 15.08 12.18 9.86
CA PHE A 156 14.71 10.85 10.31
C PHE A 156 15.95 10.09 10.74
N PHE A 157 15.85 9.38 11.85
CA PHE A 157 16.87 8.50 12.38
C PHE A 157 16.21 7.23 12.88
N GLU A 158 16.72 6.08 12.47
CA GLU A 158 16.40 4.80 13.06
C GLU A 158 17.71 4.06 13.36
N ASN A 159 17.97 3.80 14.64
CA ASN A 159 19.14 3.09 15.10
C ASN A 159 18.72 1.73 15.66
N ASN A 160 19.46 0.70 15.31
CA ASN A 160 19.28 -0.67 15.77
C ASN A 160 20.60 -1.20 16.32
N PHE A 161 20.58 -1.65 17.56
CA PHE A 161 21.70 -2.36 18.18
C PHE A 161 21.24 -3.75 18.57
N SER A 162 21.89 -4.78 18.06
CA SER A 162 21.51 -6.15 18.34
C SER A 162 22.68 -7.03 18.70
N PHE A 163 22.40 -8.06 19.47
CA PHE A 163 23.30 -9.18 19.72
C PHE A 163 22.61 -10.48 19.34
N LEU A 164 23.39 -11.46 18.97
CA LEU A 164 22.94 -12.82 18.67
C LEU A 164 24.01 -13.80 19.10
N ILE A 165 23.61 -14.80 19.88
CA ILE A 165 24.41 -15.98 20.18
C ILE A 165 23.77 -17.13 19.42
N SER A 166 24.53 -17.87 18.66
CA SER A 166 24.02 -18.99 17.87
C SER A 166 24.92 -20.20 17.98
N GLY A 167 24.30 -21.37 17.98
CA GLY A 167 25.01 -22.62 17.97
C GLY A 167 24.30 -23.64 17.10
N HIS A 168 25.09 -24.51 16.46
CA HIS A 168 24.55 -25.61 15.69
C HIS A 168 25.48 -26.82 15.78
N LYS A 169 24.89 -27.99 15.77
CA LYS A 169 25.63 -29.25 15.74
C LYS A 169 24.79 -30.32 15.04
N ASP A 170 25.37 -30.96 14.02
CA ASP A 170 24.66 -31.95 13.21
C ASP A 170 24.43 -33.25 13.96
N GLU A 171 25.31 -33.57 14.90
CA GLU A 171 25.22 -34.74 15.78
C GLU A 171 25.32 -34.30 17.23
N LEU A 172 24.19 -34.09 17.91
CA LEU A 172 24.11 -33.78 19.34
C LEU A 172 24.18 -35.09 20.14
N PHE A 173 23.30 -36.06 19.82
CA PHE A 173 23.28 -37.40 20.39
C PHE A 173 22.58 -38.36 19.41
N GLY A 174 23.26 -39.46 19.09
CA GLY A 174 22.78 -40.44 18.14
C GLY A 174 22.50 -39.82 16.76
N LYS A 175 21.24 -39.88 16.31
CA LYS A 175 20.80 -39.33 15.01
C LYS A 175 20.18 -37.94 15.11
N PHE A 176 20.26 -37.29 16.26
CA PHE A 176 19.71 -35.97 16.46
C PHE A 176 20.76 -34.89 16.22
N GLY A 177 20.45 -33.95 15.35
CA GLY A 177 21.13 -32.68 15.21
C GLY A 177 20.28 -31.53 15.75
N GLY A 178 20.88 -30.38 15.95
CA GLY A 178 20.14 -29.20 16.42
C GLY A 178 20.87 -27.90 16.24
N ASN A 179 20.07 -26.84 16.32
CA ASN A 179 20.55 -25.47 16.33
C ASN A 179 19.75 -24.66 17.36
N PHE A 180 20.38 -23.62 17.86
CA PHE A 180 19.70 -22.63 18.68
C PHE A 180 20.24 -21.23 18.37
N SER A 181 19.40 -20.24 18.60
CA SER A 181 19.88 -18.87 18.71
C SER A 181 19.14 -18.13 19.83
N PHE A 182 19.84 -17.17 20.42
CA PHE A 182 19.27 -16.25 21.39
C PHE A 182 19.84 -14.86 21.12
N GLY A 183 18.96 -13.86 21.03
CA GLY A 183 19.37 -12.53 20.71
C GLY A 183 18.43 -11.45 21.26
N GLY A 184 18.87 -10.23 21.13
CA GLY A 184 18.09 -9.05 21.48
C GLY A 184 18.34 -7.91 20.50
N ASN A 185 17.40 -6.98 20.45
CA ASN A 185 17.50 -5.77 19.65
C ASN A 185 16.97 -4.55 20.43
N LEU A 186 17.70 -3.46 20.33
CA LEU A 186 17.29 -2.14 20.80
C LEU A 186 17.06 -1.25 19.58
N MET A 187 15.83 -0.88 19.30
CA MET A 187 15.46 0.01 18.21
C MET A 187 15.03 1.35 18.75
N GLU A 188 15.58 2.41 18.19
CA GLU A 188 15.19 3.79 18.45
C GLU A 188 14.92 4.51 17.14
N ARG A 189 13.70 5.05 16.98
CA ARG A 189 13.26 5.82 15.81
C ARG A 189 12.88 7.23 16.25
N LYS A 190 13.45 8.23 15.58
CA LYS A 190 13.14 9.64 15.77
C LYS A 190 12.89 10.31 14.44
N SER A 191 11.78 11.04 14.32
CA SER A 191 11.46 11.87 13.17
C SER A 191 11.13 13.28 13.64
N THR A 192 11.73 14.27 13.00
CA THR A 192 11.41 15.68 13.24
C THR A 192 11.10 16.36 11.90
N GLY A 193 10.15 17.27 11.90
CA GLY A 193 9.77 18.07 10.74
C GLY A 193 9.57 19.51 11.13
N LEU A 194 9.90 20.41 10.22
CA LEU A 194 9.61 21.84 10.30
C LEU A 194 9.09 22.27 8.93
N ASP A 195 7.79 22.54 8.85
CA ASP A 195 7.14 23.04 7.65
C ASP A 195 6.75 24.50 7.87
N ASN A 196 7.24 25.41 7.01
CA ASN A 196 6.99 26.84 7.06
C ASN A 196 6.33 27.31 5.78
N ALA A 197 5.33 28.18 5.89
CA ALA A 197 4.71 28.80 4.72
C ALA A 197 4.30 30.23 5.00
N MET A 198 4.73 31.14 4.15
CA MET A 198 4.16 32.48 4.05
C MET A 198 3.04 32.43 3.00
N GLY A 199 1.79 32.44 3.48
CA GLY A 199 0.60 32.19 2.67
C GLY A 199 0.31 33.30 1.64
N LYS A 200 0.72 34.54 1.93
CA LYS A 200 0.63 35.68 1.01
C LYS A 200 1.88 36.53 1.14
N LEU A 201 2.55 36.77 0.00
CA LEU A 201 3.71 37.65 -0.03
C LEU A 201 3.25 39.12 -0.26
N THR A 202 3.84 40.04 0.52
CA THR A 202 3.56 41.47 0.40
C THR A 202 4.12 42.04 -0.91
N ALA A 203 5.40 41.79 -1.20
CA ALA A 203 6.00 42.03 -2.49
C ALA A 203 5.83 40.77 -3.35
N PRO A 204 5.01 40.80 -4.44
CA PRO A 204 4.79 39.63 -5.28
C PRO A 204 6.11 39.04 -5.78
N ASP A 205 6.18 37.70 -5.78
CA ASP A 205 7.27 36.91 -6.35
C ASP A 205 8.67 37.13 -5.71
N LEU A 206 8.75 37.87 -4.60
CA LEU A 206 9.93 37.94 -3.75
C LEU A 206 9.85 36.81 -2.69
N PHE A 207 10.38 35.66 -3.00
CA PHE A 207 10.25 34.42 -2.20
C PHE A 207 11.10 34.45 -0.92
N SER A 208 10.49 34.91 0.17
CA SER A 208 11.06 34.95 1.51
C SER A 208 9.96 34.75 2.54
N LEU A 209 10.22 33.98 3.60
CA LEU A 209 9.30 33.81 4.73
C LEU A 209 9.07 35.12 5.52
N ALA A 210 9.99 36.08 5.40
CA ALA A 210 9.85 37.41 6.01
C ALA A 210 9.00 38.39 5.16
N ASN A 211 8.64 38.03 3.92
CA ASN A 211 7.93 38.89 3.00
C ASN A 211 6.41 38.65 3.11
N GLY A 212 5.80 39.05 4.21
CA GLY A 212 4.36 38.93 4.39
C GLY A 212 3.91 39.36 5.80
N ASP A 213 2.61 39.38 6.02
CA ASP A 213 2.03 39.62 7.33
C ASP A 213 2.23 38.37 8.22
N LYS A 214 2.55 38.56 9.49
CA LYS A 214 2.73 37.48 10.46
C LYS A 214 1.50 36.58 10.59
N LYS A 215 0.30 37.08 10.33
CA LYS A 215 -0.94 36.29 10.34
C LYS A 215 -1.02 35.27 9.20
N ASP A 216 -0.29 35.50 8.11
CA ASP A 216 -0.21 34.61 6.94
C ASP A 216 0.97 33.62 7.05
N LEU A 217 1.79 33.74 8.10
CA LEU A 217 2.89 32.83 8.39
C LEU A 217 2.37 31.59 9.14
N SER A 218 2.56 30.45 8.57
CA SER A 218 2.29 29.13 9.18
C SER A 218 3.60 28.44 9.49
N ILE A 219 3.73 27.97 10.73
CA ILE A 219 4.87 27.15 11.19
C ILE A 219 4.29 25.90 11.81
N THR A 220 4.74 24.73 11.33
CA THR A 220 4.30 23.45 11.86
C THR A 220 5.53 22.61 12.23
N GLU A 221 5.63 22.26 13.50
CA GLU A 221 6.65 21.34 13.99
C GLU A 221 6.07 19.95 14.19
N THR A 222 6.84 18.94 13.80
CA THR A 222 6.52 17.53 14.02
C THR A 222 7.65 16.88 14.79
N TYR A 223 7.32 16.16 15.84
CA TYR A 223 8.27 15.37 16.63
C TYR A 223 7.67 13.99 16.91
N ILE A 224 8.32 12.93 16.45
CA ILE A 224 7.91 11.54 16.67
C ILE A 224 9.13 10.79 17.21
N HIS A 225 8.96 10.14 18.36
CA HIS A 225 10.00 9.34 18.98
C HIS A 225 9.41 8.02 19.48
N LYS A 226 10.01 6.90 19.05
CA LYS A 226 9.56 5.54 19.36
C LYS A 226 10.75 4.66 19.67
N LYS A 227 10.61 3.80 20.70
CA LYS A 227 11.58 2.78 21.05
C LYS A 227 10.91 1.42 21.15
N ILE A 228 11.60 0.39 20.68
CA ILE A 228 11.20 -1.00 20.83
C ILE A 228 12.42 -1.79 21.28
N ASN A 229 12.30 -2.44 22.44
CA ASN A 229 13.28 -3.40 22.91
C ASN A 229 12.76 -4.80 22.64
N SER A 230 13.61 -5.71 22.23
CA SER A 230 13.21 -7.06 21.82
C SER A 230 14.16 -8.10 22.38
N LEU A 231 13.61 -9.23 22.81
CA LEU A 231 14.35 -10.47 23.03
C LEU A 231 13.73 -11.57 22.17
N TYR A 232 14.55 -12.39 21.55
CA TYR A 232 14.09 -13.47 20.69
C TYR A 232 15.04 -14.66 20.72
N GLY A 233 14.51 -15.81 20.36
CA GLY A 233 15.30 -17.02 20.21
C GLY A 233 14.67 -18.01 19.26
N THR A 234 15.50 -18.94 18.80
CA THR A 234 15.11 -20.07 17.95
C THR A 234 15.67 -21.34 18.53
N LEU A 235 14.94 -22.44 18.36
CA LEU A 235 15.37 -23.79 18.67
C LEU A 235 14.96 -24.68 17.51
N GLY A 236 15.93 -25.31 16.85
CA GLY A 236 15.71 -26.29 15.82
C GLY A 236 16.26 -27.67 16.26
N ILE A 237 15.49 -28.69 16.02
CA ILE A 237 15.90 -30.10 16.23
C ILE A 237 15.62 -30.83 14.94
N ASN A 238 16.60 -31.60 14.47
CA ASN A 238 16.40 -32.53 13.38
C ASN A 238 16.69 -33.97 13.81
N TYR A 239 15.95 -34.88 13.23
CA TYR A 239 16.19 -36.31 13.39
C TYR A 239 16.65 -36.91 12.07
N ASN A 240 17.88 -37.43 12.06
CA ASN A 240 18.49 -38.14 10.94
C ASN A 240 18.40 -37.39 9.58
N GLY A 241 18.26 -36.05 9.60
CA GLY A 241 18.18 -35.20 8.41
C GLY A 241 16.90 -35.30 7.59
N TRP A 242 15.84 -35.98 8.11
CA TRP A 242 14.56 -36.04 7.40
C TRP A 242 13.35 -35.52 8.19
N ALA A 243 13.41 -35.41 9.50
CA ALA A 243 12.39 -34.73 10.29
C ALA A 243 13.01 -33.52 11.00
N PHE A 244 12.33 -32.38 10.92
CA PHE A 244 12.77 -31.11 11.48
C PHE A 244 11.63 -30.48 12.26
N LEU A 245 11.94 -30.04 13.47
CA LEU A 245 11.06 -29.25 14.32
C LEU A 245 11.79 -27.95 14.66
N ASP A 246 11.21 -26.83 14.27
CA ASP A 246 11.72 -25.51 14.59
C ASP A 246 10.70 -24.75 15.44
N ALA A 247 11.17 -24.13 16.50
CA ALA A 247 10.39 -23.26 17.36
C ALA A 247 11.08 -21.89 17.45
N THR A 248 10.30 -20.82 17.40
CA THR A 248 10.81 -19.48 17.63
C THR A 248 9.95 -18.75 18.66
N PHE A 249 10.56 -17.84 19.36
CA PHE A 249 9.85 -16.93 20.24
C PHE A 249 10.45 -15.54 20.16
N ARG A 250 9.57 -14.56 20.33
CA ARG A 250 9.97 -13.16 20.43
C ARG A 250 9.06 -12.43 21.41
N ASN A 251 9.66 -11.55 22.19
CA ASN A 251 8.93 -10.58 22.99
C ASN A 251 9.44 -9.18 22.69
N ASP A 252 8.51 -8.29 22.39
CA ASP A 252 8.79 -6.88 22.16
C ASP A 252 8.19 -6.02 23.28
N TRP A 253 8.91 -4.96 23.65
CA TRP A 253 8.45 -3.91 24.56
C TRP A 253 8.45 -2.59 23.81
N SER A 254 7.26 -2.07 23.50
CA SER A 254 7.09 -0.84 22.71
C SER A 254 6.77 0.35 23.60
N SER A 255 7.43 1.48 23.33
CA SER A 255 7.13 2.77 23.97
C SER A 255 5.82 3.40 23.47
N ALA A 256 5.23 2.88 22.39
CA ALA A 256 3.96 3.37 21.85
C ALA A 256 2.74 2.86 22.62
N LEU A 257 2.91 1.84 23.48
CA LEU A 257 1.86 1.23 24.30
C LEU A 257 2.06 1.62 25.78
N ASN A 258 0.97 1.58 26.55
CA ASN A 258 1.02 1.84 27.99
C ASN A 258 1.83 0.77 28.73
N LYS A 259 2.16 1.03 30.00
CA LYS A 259 3.04 0.18 30.80
C LYS A 259 2.52 -1.26 30.94
N GLU A 260 1.21 -1.43 31.07
CA GLU A 260 0.54 -2.73 31.22
C GLU A 260 0.53 -3.55 29.94
N ASN A 261 0.43 -2.91 28.77
CA ASN A 261 0.25 -3.53 27.46
C ASN A 261 1.47 -3.45 26.55
N ARG A 262 2.57 -2.80 26.97
CA ARG A 262 3.74 -2.58 26.11
C ARG A 262 4.53 -3.83 25.75
N SER A 263 4.37 -4.90 26.55
CA SER A 263 5.03 -6.19 26.35
C SER A 263 4.10 -7.12 25.60
N PHE A 264 4.54 -7.65 24.47
CA PHE A 264 3.77 -8.62 23.70
C PHE A 264 4.67 -9.74 23.18
N PHE A 265 4.23 -10.96 23.47
CA PHE A 265 4.94 -12.19 23.14
C PHE A 265 4.26 -12.90 21.97
N TYR A 266 5.06 -13.45 21.06
CA TYR A 266 4.57 -14.20 19.92
C TYR A 266 5.51 -15.32 19.53
N PRO A 267 5.01 -16.58 19.57
CA PRO A 267 5.75 -17.78 19.21
C PRO A 267 5.47 -18.20 17.77
N SER A 268 6.36 -19.04 17.23
CA SER A 268 6.05 -19.89 16.08
C SER A 268 6.61 -21.30 16.26
N VAL A 269 5.97 -22.27 15.60
CA VAL A 269 6.43 -23.66 15.52
C VAL A 269 6.22 -24.14 14.09
N SER A 270 7.24 -24.79 13.54
CA SER A 270 7.15 -25.44 12.24
C SER A 270 7.69 -26.87 12.28
N LEU A 271 7.02 -27.73 11.52
CA LEU A 271 7.40 -29.12 11.31
C LEU A 271 7.65 -29.33 9.81
N SER A 272 8.78 -29.94 9.49
CA SER A 272 9.11 -30.35 8.12
C SER A 272 9.52 -31.82 8.12
N TRP A 273 9.03 -32.57 7.14
CA TRP A 273 9.29 -33.98 6.98
C TRP A 273 9.70 -34.26 5.53
N VAL A 274 10.98 -34.64 5.33
CA VAL A 274 11.54 -35.05 4.04
C VAL A 274 11.30 -36.57 3.90
N ILE A 275 10.16 -36.90 3.29
CA ILE A 275 9.67 -38.28 3.17
C ILE A 275 10.62 -39.13 2.31
N SER A 276 11.13 -38.56 1.21
CA SER A 276 12.10 -39.22 0.33
C SER A 276 13.35 -39.68 1.08
N ASP A 277 13.88 -38.84 1.95
CA ASP A 277 15.10 -39.17 2.71
C ASP A 277 14.82 -40.21 3.80
N MET A 278 13.65 -40.12 4.44
CA MET A 278 13.21 -41.14 5.40
C MET A 278 13.12 -42.52 4.73
N VAL A 279 12.42 -42.59 3.58
CA VAL A 279 12.23 -43.88 2.86
C VAL A 279 13.57 -44.41 2.36
N GLY A 280 14.47 -43.57 1.86
CA GLY A 280 15.82 -43.96 1.45
C GLY A 280 16.65 -44.54 2.59
N LYS A 281 16.58 -43.94 3.78
CA LYS A 281 17.31 -44.42 4.97
C LYS A 281 16.73 -45.68 5.62
N VAL A 282 15.43 -45.94 5.37
CA VAL A 282 14.78 -47.20 5.81
C VAL A 282 15.01 -48.35 4.82
N GLY A 283 15.70 -48.09 3.69
CA GLY A 283 16.17 -49.12 2.76
C GLY A 283 15.18 -49.56 1.67
N LYS A 284 14.08 -48.82 1.47
CA LYS A 284 13.09 -49.14 0.42
C LYS A 284 13.22 -48.28 -0.84
N GLY A 285 13.95 -47.15 -0.83
CA GLY A 285 14.05 -46.25 -1.96
C GLY A 285 12.70 -45.70 -2.45
N MET A 286 12.72 -44.56 -3.11
CA MET A 286 11.55 -44.04 -3.84
C MET A 286 11.50 -44.68 -5.23
N PRO A 287 10.31 -44.83 -5.85
CA PRO A 287 10.23 -45.21 -7.25
C PRO A 287 11.05 -44.23 -8.12
N GLU A 288 11.70 -44.72 -9.20
CA GLU A 288 12.56 -43.89 -10.04
C GLU A 288 11.86 -42.63 -10.63
N TRP A 289 10.55 -42.72 -10.87
CA TRP A 289 9.74 -41.62 -11.37
C TRP A 289 9.37 -40.59 -10.29
N PHE A 290 9.52 -40.91 -8.98
CA PHE A 290 9.19 -40.03 -7.86
C PHE A 290 10.44 -39.70 -7.07
N THR A 291 11.05 -38.56 -7.35
CA THR A 291 12.42 -38.23 -6.93
C THR A 291 12.48 -37.64 -5.52
N TYR A 292 11.47 -36.84 -5.13
CA TYR A 292 11.50 -36.09 -3.87
C TYR A 292 10.10 -35.86 -3.33
N ALA A 293 9.94 -35.96 -2.03
CA ALA A 293 8.73 -35.63 -1.30
C ALA A 293 9.05 -35.00 0.05
N LYS A 294 8.46 -33.85 0.31
CA LYS A 294 8.53 -33.12 1.58
C LYS A 294 7.14 -32.62 1.96
N ALA A 295 6.76 -32.79 3.23
CA ALA A 295 5.58 -32.18 3.82
C ALA A 295 6.03 -31.14 4.86
N ARG A 296 5.24 -30.06 5.01
CA ARG A 296 5.47 -29.02 6.02
C ARG A 296 4.16 -28.55 6.65
N ALA A 297 4.23 -28.18 7.92
CA ALA A 297 3.13 -27.54 8.62
C ALA A 297 3.70 -26.50 9.59
N SER A 298 3.05 -25.36 9.72
CA SER A 298 3.48 -24.34 10.65
C SER A 298 2.32 -23.62 11.32
N PHE A 299 2.61 -23.14 12.51
CA PHE A 299 1.81 -22.21 13.28
C PHE A 299 2.69 -21.01 13.65
N ALA A 300 2.19 -19.79 13.42
CA ALA A 300 2.91 -18.60 13.80
C ALA A 300 1.98 -17.53 14.36
N GLN A 301 2.47 -16.81 15.35
CA GLN A 301 1.87 -15.54 15.79
C GLN A 301 2.83 -14.40 15.53
N VAL A 302 2.29 -13.23 15.19
CA VAL A 302 3.04 -11.98 15.03
C VAL A 302 2.25 -10.86 15.69
N GLY A 303 2.94 -10.07 16.52
CA GLY A 303 2.39 -8.84 17.09
C GLY A 303 2.78 -7.62 16.25
N ASN A 304 1.94 -6.61 16.27
CA ASN A 304 2.25 -5.28 15.74
C ASN A 304 1.75 -4.23 16.71
N ASP A 305 2.52 -3.18 16.92
CA ASP A 305 2.12 -2.07 17.79
C ASP A 305 1.53 -0.89 16.97
N MET A 306 1.34 0.25 17.61
CA MET A 306 0.77 1.46 17.03
C MET A 306 1.85 2.53 16.79
N ASP A 307 1.47 3.60 16.13
CA ASP A 307 2.28 4.80 16.06
C ASP A 307 2.40 5.48 17.43
N ALA A 308 3.49 6.22 17.61
CA ALA A 308 3.72 6.94 18.88
C ALA A 308 2.63 8.00 19.15
N TYR A 309 2.41 8.30 20.43
CA TYR A 309 1.54 9.37 20.93
C TYR A 309 0.04 9.19 20.66
N GLN A 310 -0.43 7.96 20.52
CA GLN A 310 -1.84 7.64 20.31
C GLN A 310 -2.52 6.99 21.52
N LEU A 311 -2.02 7.23 22.72
CA LEU A 311 -2.60 6.73 23.99
C LEU A 311 -3.42 7.77 24.73
N TYR A 312 -3.16 9.05 24.49
CA TYR A 312 -3.71 10.13 25.29
C TYR A 312 -4.41 11.17 24.43
N ASN A 313 -5.52 11.67 24.94
CA ASN A 313 -6.24 12.76 24.31
C ASN A 313 -5.49 14.07 24.56
N THR A 314 -5.29 14.84 23.51
CA THR A 314 -4.58 16.12 23.56
C THR A 314 -5.47 17.25 23.06
N TYR A 315 -5.10 18.48 23.44
CA TYR A 315 -5.72 19.68 22.91
C TYR A 315 -4.80 20.33 21.88
N SER A 316 -5.37 20.77 20.77
CA SER A 316 -4.68 21.64 19.82
C SER A 316 -4.73 23.07 20.36
N ILE A 317 -3.59 23.75 20.38
CA ILE A 317 -3.52 25.16 20.72
C ILE A 317 -3.58 25.98 19.43
N GLY A 318 -4.47 26.93 19.37
CA GLY A 318 -4.66 27.84 18.24
C GLY A 318 -4.89 29.29 18.71
N SER A 319 -5.27 30.14 17.79
CA SER A 319 -5.65 31.53 18.10
C SER A 319 -7.00 31.85 17.44
N ASP A 320 -7.81 32.66 18.10
CA ASP A 320 -9.00 33.25 17.53
C ASP A 320 -8.65 34.41 16.57
N PRO A 321 -9.62 34.99 15.82
CA PRO A 321 -9.37 36.13 14.93
C PRO A 321 -8.83 37.37 15.65
N ASN A 322 -9.00 37.48 16.96
CA ASN A 322 -8.51 38.59 17.78
C ASN A 322 -7.10 38.33 18.34
N GLY A 323 -6.50 37.16 18.04
CA GLY A 323 -5.18 36.78 18.52
C GLY A 323 -5.17 36.14 19.91
N ASN A 324 -6.32 35.85 20.52
CA ASN A 324 -6.39 35.15 21.82
C ASN A 324 -6.10 33.67 21.64
N THR A 325 -5.36 33.09 22.57
CA THR A 325 -5.07 31.66 22.58
C THR A 325 -6.34 30.84 22.80
N THR A 326 -6.57 29.87 21.95
CA THR A 326 -7.69 28.91 22.06
C THR A 326 -7.16 27.50 22.22
N ALA A 327 -7.93 26.65 22.87
CA ALA A 327 -7.67 25.20 22.97
C ALA A 327 -8.82 24.42 22.35
N GLY A 328 -8.52 23.62 21.35
CA GLY A 328 -9.47 22.75 20.67
C GLY A 328 -9.26 21.28 21.05
N GLN A 329 -10.34 20.58 21.40
CA GLN A 329 -10.28 19.15 21.65
C GLN A 329 -10.01 18.38 20.35
N GLY A 330 -9.15 17.37 20.41
CA GLY A 330 -8.94 16.45 19.28
C GLY A 330 -10.21 15.65 18.93
N LYS A 331 -10.41 15.39 17.66
CA LYS A 331 -11.61 14.70 17.12
C LYS A 331 -11.62 13.19 17.38
N THR A 332 -10.49 12.59 17.71
CA THR A 332 -10.37 11.16 17.98
C THR A 332 -10.16 10.94 19.48
N LYS A 333 -11.04 10.14 20.09
CA LYS A 333 -10.85 9.64 21.45
C LYS A 333 -9.86 8.49 21.43
N TYR A 334 -8.80 8.59 22.20
CA TYR A 334 -7.82 7.52 22.40
C TYR A 334 -8.11 6.75 23.69
N ASP A 335 -7.87 5.43 23.65
CA ASP A 335 -7.98 4.54 24.79
C ASP A 335 -6.57 4.14 25.26
N ALA A 336 -6.28 4.33 26.53
CA ALA A 336 -4.99 3.96 27.12
C ALA A 336 -4.80 2.43 27.20
N ASP A 337 -5.88 1.64 27.18
CA ASP A 337 -5.85 0.17 27.29
C ASP A 337 -5.62 -0.54 25.96
N VAL A 338 -5.31 0.20 24.91
CA VAL A 338 -4.97 -0.37 23.59
C VAL A 338 -3.79 -1.33 23.71
N ARG A 339 -3.93 -2.48 23.07
CA ARG A 339 -2.94 -3.57 22.99
C ARG A 339 -2.36 -3.71 21.58
N SER A 340 -1.27 -4.46 21.47
CA SER A 340 -0.74 -4.85 20.16
C SER A 340 -1.77 -5.61 19.34
N GLU A 341 -1.76 -5.41 18.03
CA GLU A 341 -2.44 -6.28 17.08
C GLU A 341 -1.89 -7.70 17.17
N LEU A 342 -2.68 -8.68 16.79
CA LEU A 342 -2.28 -10.09 16.80
C LEU A 342 -2.67 -10.76 15.49
N ILE A 343 -1.67 -11.19 14.75
CA ILE A 343 -1.83 -12.01 13.55
C ILE A 343 -1.50 -13.45 13.93
N THR A 344 -2.43 -14.36 13.64
CA THR A 344 -2.25 -15.81 13.85
C THR A 344 -2.37 -16.51 12.51
N SER A 345 -1.36 -17.29 12.14
CA SER A 345 -1.29 -17.99 10.86
C SER A 345 -1.09 -19.49 11.06
N TRP A 346 -1.80 -20.26 10.24
CA TRP A 346 -1.61 -21.68 10.02
C TRP A 346 -1.24 -21.90 8.58
N GLU A 347 -0.25 -22.74 8.33
CA GLU A 347 0.16 -23.13 6.99
C GLU A 347 0.41 -24.61 6.93
N ALA A 348 0.03 -25.23 5.79
CA ALA A 348 0.41 -26.61 5.46
C ALA A 348 0.81 -26.66 3.98
N GLY A 349 1.84 -27.43 3.66
CA GLY A 349 2.35 -27.50 2.30
C GLY A 349 3.07 -28.81 2.00
N ALA A 350 3.27 -29.04 0.70
CA ALA A 350 4.00 -30.19 0.20
C ALA A 350 4.85 -29.79 -1.01
N GLU A 351 6.07 -30.30 -1.07
CA GLU A 351 6.95 -30.19 -2.23
C GLU A 351 7.20 -31.59 -2.79
N LEU A 352 6.91 -31.79 -4.06
CA LEU A 352 7.03 -33.05 -4.77
C LEU A 352 7.87 -32.85 -6.02
N LYS A 353 8.79 -33.80 -6.30
CA LYS A 353 9.56 -33.80 -7.57
C LYS A 353 9.49 -35.15 -8.24
N PHE A 354 9.37 -35.12 -9.55
CA PHE A 354 9.17 -36.30 -10.39
C PHE A 354 10.19 -36.30 -11.53
N PHE A 355 10.44 -37.51 -12.08
CA PHE A 355 11.22 -37.74 -13.30
C PHE A 355 12.62 -37.08 -13.23
N ASN A 356 13.40 -37.41 -12.20
CA ASN A 356 14.72 -36.84 -11.96
C ASN A 356 14.69 -35.30 -11.87
N ASN A 357 13.71 -34.75 -11.13
CA ASN A 357 13.47 -33.31 -10.95
C ASN A 357 13.01 -32.57 -12.21
N ARG A 358 12.59 -33.26 -13.28
CA ARG A 358 12.05 -32.62 -14.48
C ARG A 358 10.69 -31.97 -14.26
N LEU A 359 9.92 -32.45 -13.28
CA LEU A 359 8.68 -31.84 -12.85
C LEU A 359 8.71 -31.65 -11.33
N GLY A 360 8.53 -30.43 -10.88
CA GLY A 360 8.38 -30.06 -9.48
C GLY A 360 7.03 -29.41 -9.21
N VAL A 361 6.42 -29.75 -8.10
CA VAL A 361 5.16 -29.16 -7.61
C VAL A 361 5.40 -28.72 -6.17
N ASP A 362 5.19 -27.44 -5.89
CA ASP A 362 5.08 -26.91 -4.52
C ASP A 362 3.66 -26.44 -4.30
N PHE A 363 3.04 -26.92 -3.25
CA PHE A 363 1.69 -26.57 -2.82
C PHE A 363 1.74 -26.00 -1.42
N ALA A 364 1.06 -24.88 -1.18
CA ALA A 364 0.83 -24.34 0.13
C ALA A 364 -0.65 -23.94 0.31
N TRP A 365 -1.19 -24.24 1.46
CA TRP A 365 -2.45 -23.74 1.96
C TRP A 365 -2.17 -22.93 3.22
N TYR A 366 -2.85 -21.79 3.37
CA TYR A 366 -2.74 -20.99 4.57
C TYR A 366 -4.09 -20.44 5.04
N LYS A 367 -4.14 -20.17 6.34
CA LYS A 367 -5.23 -19.46 7.00
C LYS A 367 -4.65 -18.49 8.02
N THR A 368 -4.90 -17.21 7.81
CA THR A 368 -4.40 -16.13 8.68
C THR A 368 -5.58 -15.35 9.25
N ASN A 369 -5.55 -15.09 10.56
CA ASN A 369 -6.49 -14.23 11.25
C ASN A 369 -5.74 -13.04 11.84
N ALA A 370 -6.05 -11.84 11.38
CA ALA A 370 -5.58 -10.58 11.96
C ALA A 370 -6.64 -10.07 12.96
N LYS A 371 -6.32 -10.14 14.24
CA LYS A 371 -7.20 -9.77 15.36
C LYS A 371 -6.69 -8.53 16.08
N ARG A 372 -7.57 -7.87 16.84
CA ARG A 372 -7.24 -6.66 17.59
C ARG A 372 -6.67 -5.56 16.69
N GLN A 373 -7.23 -5.42 15.46
CA GLN A 373 -6.80 -4.37 14.56
C GLN A 373 -7.07 -2.99 15.18
N LEU A 374 -6.12 -2.08 15.06
CA LEU A 374 -6.24 -0.72 15.55
C LEU A 374 -7.09 0.10 14.59
N MET A 375 -8.35 0.34 14.96
CA MET A 375 -9.33 0.98 14.12
C MET A 375 -9.88 2.25 14.77
N ASN A 376 -10.20 3.25 13.94
CA ASN A 376 -10.98 4.41 14.37
C ASN A 376 -12.46 4.16 14.09
N ILE A 377 -13.22 3.84 15.11
CA ILE A 377 -14.67 3.64 14.98
C ILE A 377 -15.41 4.96 15.14
N PRO A 378 -16.42 5.27 14.31
CA PRO A 378 -17.24 6.46 14.46
C PRO A 378 -17.95 6.50 15.81
N LEU A 379 -17.96 7.66 16.46
CA LEU A 379 -18.76 7.93 17.65
C LEU A 379 -19.92 8.86 17.34
N ASN A 380 -20.90 8.89 18.24
CA ASN A 380 -21.93 9.91 18.19
C ASN A 380 -21.31 11.28 18.51
N ASN A 381 -21.57 12.28 17.68
CA ASN A 381 -21.03 13.64 17.84
C ASN A 381 -21.39 14.28 19.18
N LEU A 382 -22.44 13.83 19.85
CA LEU A 382 -22.80 14.25 21.21
C LEU A 382 -21.73 13.86 22.26
N SER A 383 -20.84 12.92 21.94
CA SER A 383 -19.72 12.55 22.81
C SER A 383 -18.59 13.59 22.82
N GLY A 384 -18.63 14.60 21.92
CA GLY A 384 -17.54 15.56 21.70
C GLY A 384 -16.40 15.02 20.81
N TYR A 385 -16.50 13.79 20.34
CA TYR A 385 -15.53 13.14 19.45
C TYR A 385 -16.21 12.61 18.20
N ASP A 386 -15.51 12.62 17.08
CA ASP A 386 -15.99 12.03 15.83
C ASP A 386 -15.70 10.52 15.79
N ASN A 387 -14.57 10.10 16.38
CA ASN A 387 -14.09 8.72 16.36
C ASN A 387 -13.47 8.30 17.70
N MET A 388 -13.38 6.98 17.90
CA MET A 388 -12.61 6.36 18.97
C MET A 388 -11.63 5.33 18.39
N LYS A 389 -10.37 5.37 18.83
CA LYS A 389 -9.37 4.36 18.49
C LYS A 389 -9.48 3.18 19.46
N VAL A 390 -9.71 1.99 18.93
CA VAL A 390 -9.91 0.76 19.70
C VAL A 390 -9.20 -0.41 19.05
N ASN A 391 -8.91 -1.45 19.83
CA ASN A 391 -8.60 -2.77 19.28
C ASN A 391 -9.88 -3.48 18.89
N ALA A 392 -10.13 -3.60 17.60
CA ALA A 392 -11.32 -4.23 17.06
C ALA A 392 -10.97 -5.06 15.83
N GLY A 393 -11.95 -5.79 15.33
CA GLY A 393 -11.81 -6.53 14.09
C GLY A 393 -11.14 -7.88 14.21
N ASN A 394 -11.59 -8.76 13.32
CA ASN A 394 -10.99 -10.06 13.01
C ASN A 394 -11.09 -10.24 11.50
N ILE A 395 -9.99 -10.07 10.81
CA ILE A 395 -9.88 -10.21 9.36
C ILE A 395 -9.25 -11.56 9.08
N GLN A 396 -9.93 -12.42 8.33
CA GLN A 396 -9.45 -13.73 7.95
C GLN A 396 -9.06 -13.75 6.48
N ASN A 397 -7.88 -14.27 6.19
CA ASN A 397 -7.43 -14.63 4.85
C ASN A 397 -7.21 -16.12 4.78
N THR A 398 -7.75 -16.77 3.74
CA THR A 398 -7.52 -18.19 3.47
C THR A 398 -7.13 -18.32 2.00
N GLY A 399 -6.02 -18.98 1.73
CA GLY A 399 -5.54 -19.08 0.37
C GLY A 399 -4.80 -20.37 0.06
N ILE A 400 -4.56 -20.56 -1.22
CA ILE A 400 -3.73 -21.60 -1.77
C ILE A 400 -2.70 -21.00 -2.73
N GLU A 401 -1.52 -21.56 -2.72
CA GLU A 401 -0.45 -21.23 -3.65
C GLU A 401 0.08 -22.51 -4.27
N ILE A 402 0.29 -22.49 -5.58
CA ILE A 402 0.81 -23.63 -6.33
C ILE A 402 1.92 -23.12 -7.25
N MET A 403 3.08 -23.72 -7.16
CA MET A 403 4.17 -23.51 -8.10
C MET A 403 4.47 -24.82 -8.81
N LEU A 404 4.40 -24.78 -10.15
CA LEU A 404 4.80 -25.88 -11.02
C LEU A 404 6.07 -25.49 -11.75
N ASN A 405 7.13 -26.28 -11.60
CA ASN A 405 8.37 -26.13 -12.35
C ASN A 405 8.54 -27.35 -13.23
N ALA A 406 8.78 -27.14 -14.52
CA ALA A 406 9.01 -28.24 -15.43
C ALA A 406 10.17 -27.94 -16.38
N ARG A 407 10.91 -28.98 -16.73
CA ARG A 407 11.85 -29.02 -17.86
C ARG A 407 11.39 -30.05 -18.88
N PRO A 408 10.42 -29.72 -19.74
CA PRO A 408 9.85 -30.68 -20.68
C PRO A 408 10.86 -31.18 -21.71
N ILE A 409 11.75 -30.30 -22.16
CA ILE A 409 12.75 -30.61 -23.16
C ILE A 409 14.15 -30.28 -22.63
N GLU A 410 15.05 -31.25 -22.73
CA GLU A 410 16.46 -31.10 -22.41
C GLU A 410 17.28 -31.96 -23.36
N THR A 411 18.08 -31.29 -24.20
CA THR A 411 19.02 -31.91 -25.14
C THR A 411 20.39 -31.24 -25.00
N ALA A 412 21.42 -31.77 -25.64
CA ALA A 412 22.75 -31.16 -25.61
C ALA A 412 22.79 -29.70 -26.15
N GLN A 413 21.83 -29.29 -26.96
CA GLN A 413 21.83 -27.97 -27.58
C GLN A 413 20.61 -27.12 -27.25
N PHE A 414 19.53 -27.70 -26.72
CA PHE A 414 18.27 -27.02 -26.43
C PHE A 414 17.70 -27.46 -25.11
N SER A 415 17.31 -26.50 -24.27
CA SER A 415 16.47 -26.75 -23.08
C SER A 415 15.31 -25.77 -23.02
N TRP A 416 14.20 -26.26 -22.49
CA TRP A 416 13.03 -25.46 -22.16
C TRP A 416 12.69 -25.65 -20.68
N ASP A 417 12.83 -24.56 -19.92
CA ASP A 417 12.40 -24.45 -18.53
C ASP A 417 11.12 -23.63 -18.46
N THR A 418 10.11 -24.16 -17.79
CA THR A 418 8.83 -23.45 -17.61
C THR A 418 8.41 -23.49 -16.14
N GLN A 419 7.89 -22.37 -15.67
CA GLN A 419 7.37 -22.22 -14.30
C GLN A 419 6.00 -21.57 -14.34
N LEU A 420 5.04 -22.20 -13.68
CA LEU A 420 3.70 -21.66 -13.47
C LEU A 420 3.49 -21.40 -11.98
N ASN A 421 3.12 -20.17 -11.64
CA ASN A 421 2.76 -19.73 -10.30
C ASN A 421 1.28 -19.39 -10.27
N PHE A 422 0.52 -20.04 -9.42
CA PHE A 422 -0.88 -19.77 -9.17
C PHE A 422 -1.06 -19.37 -7.71
N SER A 423 -1.80 -18.31 -7.44
CA SER A 423 -2.19 -17.93 -6.07
C SER A 423 -3.64 -17.46 -6.01
N GLN A 424 -4.35 -17.93 -5.00
CA GLN A 424 -5.70 -17.50 -4.66
C GLN A 424 -5.77 -17.14 -3.19
N ASN A 425 -6.30 -15.94 -2.88
CA ASN A 425 -6.60 -15.51 -1.53
C ASN A 425 -8.07 -15.11 -1.42
N LYS A 426 -8.75 -15.61 -0.39
CA LYS A 426 -10.10 -15.20 -0.01
C LYS A 426 -10.06 -14.48 1.32
N SER A 427 -10.33 -13.18 1.29
CA SER A 427 -10.44 -12.35 2.48
C SER A 427 -11.88 -12.32 2.99
N LYS A 428 -12.06 -12.44 4.29
CA LYS A 428 -13.36 -12.32 4.96
C LYS A 428 -13.22 -11.51 6.25
N ILE A 429 -14.05 -10.52 6.40
CA ILE A 429 -14.20 -9.79 7.67
C ILE A 429 -15.10 -10.62 8.58
N ILE A 430 -14.52 -11.31 9.56
CA ILE A 430 -15.31 -12.10 10.51
C ILE A 430 -16.10 -11.17 11.42
N GLU A 431 -15.45 -10.10 11.88
CA GLU A 431 -16.01 -9.12 12.80
C GLU A 431 -15.24 -7.81 12.69
N LEU A 432 -15.89 -6.67 12.76
CA LEU A 432 -15.28 -5.35 12.89
C LEU A 432 -15.39 -4.83 14.32
N LEU A 433 -16.55 -4.96 14.94
CA LEU A 433 -16.80 -4.60 16.33
C LEU A 433 -17.72 -5.65 16.95
N PRO A 434 -17.41 -6.17 18.16
CA PRO A 434 -18.23 -7.14 18.83
C PRO A 434 -19.69 -6.72 18.95
N GLY A 435 -20.61 -7.62 18.55
CA GLY A 435 -22.05 -7.38 18.61
C GLY A 435 -22.61 -6.39 17.56
N LYS A 436 -21.85 -6.04 16.53
CA LYS A 436 -22.27 -5.16 15.42
C LYS A 436 -22.16 -5.87 14.06
N PRO A 437 -23.04 -6.83 13.75
CA PRO A 437 -23.05 -7.48 12.44
C PRO A 437 -23.41 -6.46 11.34
N GLY A 438 -22.84 -6.64 10.15
CA GLY A 438 -23.07 -5.75 9.02
C GLY A 438 -22.42 -4.37 9.13
N MET A 439 -21.64 -4.09 10.19
CA MET A 439 -20.89 -2.86 10.32
C MET A 439 -19.97 -2.66 9.12
N GLN A 440 -19.88 -1.42 8.63
CA GLN A 440 -18.97 -1.00 7.55
C GLN A 440 -17.87 -0.12 8.13
N TYR A 441 -16.65 -0.35 7.68
CA TYR A 441 -15.50 0.49 7.99
C TYR A 441 -14.89 1.02 6.70
N ALA A 442 -14.82 2.36 6.55
CA ALA A 442 -14.29 3.00 5.36
C ALA A 442 -12.77 2.81 5.29
N LEU A 443 -12.28 2.15 4.24
CA LEU A 443 -10.87 1.98 3.94
C LEU A 443 -10.33 3.15 3.10
N GLY A 444 -11.21 3.80 2.35
CA GLY A 444 -10.88 4.91 1.49
C GLY A 444 -12.00 5.19 0.50
N GLY A 445 -11.77 6.13 -0.39
CA GLY A 445 -12.73 6.46 -1.42
C GLY A 445 -12.74 7.94 -1.78
N SER A 446 -13.79 8.32 -2.48
CA SER A 446 -14.10 9.68 -2.87
C SER A 446 -15.61 9.89 -2.79
N ASP A 447 -16.10 11.06 -3.14
CA ASP A 447 -17.54 11.31 -3.25
C ASP A 447 -18.23 10.38 -4.25
N ALA A 448 -17.51 9.91 -5.28
CA ALA A 448 -18.05 9.02 -6.30
C ALA A 448 -18.32 7.61 -5.78
N LEU A 449 -17.41 7.08 -4.97
CA LEU A 449 -17.49 5.72 -4.41
C LEU A 449 -16.76 5.62 -3.07
N GLN A 450 -17.08 4.59 -2.31
CA GLN A 450 -16.38 4.23 -1.08
C GLN A 450 -15.89 2.79 -1.16
N VAL A 451 -14.74 2.54 -0.55
CA VAL A 451 -14.22 1.19 -0.34
C VAL A 451 -14.40 0.84 1.13
N TYR A 452 -15.09 -0.26 1.39
CA TYR A 452 -15.39 -0.70 2.75
C TYR A 452 -14.79 -2.07 3.07
N ALA A 453 -14.43 -2.24 4.34
CA ALA A 453 -14.45 -3.52 5.01
C ALA A 453 -15.85 -3.70 5.61
N VAL A 454 -16.53 -4.80 5.27
CA VAL A 454 -17.92 -5.05 5.72
C VAL A 454 -17.94 -6.29 6.59
N ALA A 455 -18.45 -6.17 7.83
CA ALA A 455 -18.57 -7.33 8.73
C ALA A 455 -19.45 -8.43 8.12
N GLY A 456 -18.88 -9.62 7.96
CA GLY A 456 -19.48 -10.76 7.24
C GLY A 456 -19.15 -10.81 5.74
N GLY A 457 -18.68 -9.70 5.15
CA GLY A 457 -18.28 -9.54 3.74
C GLY A 457 -16.77 -9.66 3.52
N ALA A 458 -16.33 -9.14 2.38
CA ALA A 458 -14.91 -9.11 2.00
C ALA A 458 -14.19 -7.85 2.47
N TYR A 459 -12.86 -7.90 2.48
CA TYR A 459 -12.03 -6.72 2.66
C TYR A 459 -11.85 -6.02 1.30
N GLY A 460 -12.29 -4.76 1.20
CA GLY A 460 -12.14 -3.99 -0.03
C GLY A 460 -13.34 -4.07 -0.98
N GLU A 461 -14.57 -4.16 -0.43
CA GLU A 461 -15.79 -4.02 -1.21
C GLU A 461 -15.93 -2.59 -1.74
N ILE A 462 -16.21 -2.45 -3.04
CA ILE A 462 -16.46 -1.18 -3.70
C ILE A 462 -17.96 -0.89 -3.62
N TRP A 463 -18.32 0.25 -3.03
CA TRP A 463 -19.68 0.69 -2.85
C TRP A 463 -19.93 2.01 -3.56
N GLY A 464 -20.98 2.05 -4.37
CA GLY A 464 -21.42 3.23 -5.10
C GLY A 464 -22.91 3.18 -5.36
N THR A 465 -23.45 4.22 -5.98
CA THR A 465 -24.84 4.21 -6.45
C THR A 465 -25.00 3.25 -7.63
N LYS A 466 -26.21 2.75 -7.81
CA LYS A 466 -26.61 1.96 -9.00
C LYS A 466 -27.66 2.73 -9.79
N TYR A 467 -27.87 2.35 -11.03
CA TYR A 467 -29.02 2.85 -11.77
C TYR A 467 -30.29 2.15 -11.30
N GLN A 468 -31.33 2.93 -11.10
CA GLN A 468 -32.63 2.41 -10.71
C GLN A 468 -33.20 1.51 -11.81
N ARG A 469 -33.80 0.41 -11.39
CA ARG A 469 -34.48 -0.54 -12.28
C ARG A 469 -35.86 -0.84 -11.73
N VAL A 470 -36.77 -1.23 -12.59
CA VAL A 470 -38.12 -1.68 -12.18
C VAL A 470 -37.97 -2.99 -11.40
N GLU A 471 -38.52 -3.04 -10.20
CA GLU A 471 -38.38 -4.19 -9.30
C GLU A 471 -39.39 -5.31 -9.58
N GLU A 472 -40.60 -4.97 -10.03
CA GLU A 472 -41.70 -5.91 -10.23
C GLU A 472 -42.51 -5.62 -11.50
N GLY A 473 -43.35 -6.56 -11.91
CA GLY A 473 -44.25 -6.44 -13.06
C GLY A 473 -43.61 -6.74 -14.42
N GLU A 474 -44.32 -6.37 -15.48
CA GLU A 474 -43.93 -6.65 -16.90
C GLU A 474 -42.55 -6.12 -17.28
N PHE A 475 -42.17 -4.98 -16.74
CA PHE A 475 -40.92 -4.30 -17.05
C PHE A 475 -39.79 -4.60 -16.06
N LYS A 476 -39.92 -5.64 -15.23
CA LYS A 476 -38.94 -6.01 -14.21
C LYS A 476 -37.51 -6.10 -14.80
N GLY A 477 -36.58 -5.43 -14.14
CA GLY A 477 -35.15 -5.39 -14.49
C GLY A 477 -34.80 -4.33 -15.54
N GLN A 478 -35.77 -3.71 -16.21
CA GLN A 478 -35.49 -2.61 -17.13
C GLN A 478 -35.05 -1.34 -16.40
N LEU A 479 -34.24 -0.54 -17.08
CA LEU A 479 -33.68 0.71 -16.56
C LEU A 479 -34.83 1.72 -16.32
N LEU A 480 -34.91 2.26 -15.13
CA LEU A 480 -35.88 3.31 -14.78
C LEU A 480 -35.29 4.68 -15.12
N LEU A 481 -35.94 5.38 -16.03
CA LEU A 481 -35.56 6.70 -16.49
C LEU A 481 -36.45 7.77 -15.86
N ASN A 482 -35.97 8.98 -15.80
CA ASN A 482 -36.82 10.11 -15.43
C ASN A 482 -37.71 10.56 -16.61
N GLU A 483 -38.59 11.52 -16.39
CA GLU A 483 -39.50 12.06 -17.39
C GLU A 483 -38.79 12.62 -18.65
N SER A 484 -37.51 12.98 -18.53
CA SER A 484 -36.68 13.44 -19.66
C SER A 484 -35.93 12.29 -20.36
N GLY A 485 -36.20 11.03 -20.07
CA GLY A 485 -35.52 9.89 -20.68
C GLY A 485 -34.08 9.64 -20.20
N LEU A 486 -33.67 10.17 -19.05
CA LEU A 486 -32.32 10.01 -18.51
C LEU A 486 -32.28 8.98 -17.37
N PRO A 487 -31.20 8.18 -17.26
CA PRO A 487 -31.00 7.23 -16.14
C PRO A 487 -31.01 7.92 -14.79
N GLN A 488 -31.65 7.28 -13.81
CA GLN A 488 -31.70 7.73 -12.42
C GLN A 488 -30.80 6.86 -11.54
N ALA A 489 -29.98 7.49 -10.70
CA ALA A 489 -29.20 6.79 -9.71
C ALA A 489 -30.05 6.48 -8.45
N THR A 490 -29.65 5.44 -7.70
CA THR A 490 -30.19 5.18 -6.37
C THR A 490 -29.71 6.26 -5.39
N SER A 491 -30.51 6.55 -4.36
CA SER A 491 -30.11 7.42 -3.24
C SER A 491 -29.02 6.78 -2.39
N ASP A 492 -29.09 5.46 -2.21
CA ASP A 492 -28.22 4.70 -1.35
C ASP A 492 -27.06 4.07 -2.13
N LYS A 493 -25.95 3.87 -1.41
CA LYS A 493 -24.82 3.12 -1.96
C LYS A 493 -25.04 1.62 -1.81
N HIS A 494 -24.66 0.88 -2.83
CA HIS A 494 -24.73 -0.58 -2.89
C HIS A 494 -23.35 -1.14 -3.22
N LYS A 495 -23.09 -2.39 -2.88
CA LYS A 495 -21.91 -3.09 -3.38
C LYS A 495 -22.00 -3.17 -4.91
N ILE A 496 -21.01 -2.59 -5.58
CA ILE A 496 -20.89 -2.55 -7.06
C ILE A 496 -19.69 -3.35 -7.56
N GLY A 497 -18.76 -3.72 -6.66
CA GLY A 497 -17.58 -4.49 -7.03
C GLY A 497 -16.76 -4.90 -5.82
N GLU A 498 -15.65 -5.56 -6.08
CA GLU A 498 -14.69 -6.03 -5.09
C GLU A 498 -13.26 -5.89 -5.62
N GLN A 499 -12.36 -5.30 -4.83
CA GLN A 499 -10.97 -5.06 -5.25
C GLN A 499 -10.13 -6.33 -5.32
N GLN A 500 -10.47 -7.37 -4.57
CA GLN A 500 -9.70 -8.61 -4.49
C GLN A 500 -9.82 -9.40 -5.79
N PRO A 501 -8.72 -9.85 -6.39
CA PRO A 501 -8.77 -10.75 -7.54
C PRO A 501 -9.25 -12.13 -7.11
N ASP A 502 -9.85 -12.86 -8.04
CA ASP A 502 -10.20 -14.26 -7.85
C ASP A 502 -8.95 -15.12 -7.73
N PHE A 503 -7.94 -14.85 -8.56
CA PHE A 503 -6.63 -15.47 -8.52
C PHE A 503 -5.58 -14.68 -9.32
N LEU A 504 -4.31 -14.98 -9.08
CA LEU A 504 -3.16 -14.51 -9.83
C LEU A 504 -2.50 -15.69 -10.53
N LEU A 505 -1.98 -15.46 -11.74
CA LEU A 505 -1.28 -16.46 -12.52
C LEU A 505 -0.04 -15.85 -13.16
N GLY A 506 1.14 -16.39 -12.86
CA GLY A 506 2.39 -16.02 -13.50
C GLY A 506 2.98 -17.21 -14.26
N TRP A 507 3.34 -17.02 -15.52
CA TRP A 507 3.91 -18.07 -16.37
C TRP A 507 5.23 -17.61 -16.96
N THR A 508 6.33 -18.15 -16.44
CA THR A 508 7.69 -17.88 -16.91
C THR A 508 8.15 -19.00 -17.83
N ASN A 509 8.74 -18.65 -18.96
CA ASN A 509 9.37 -19.58 -19.88
C ASN A 509 10.79 -19.13 -20.20
N THR A 510 11.73 -20.07 -20.18
CA THR A 510 13.12 -19.86 -20.56
C THR A 510 13.54 -20.92 -21.54
N PHE A 511 13.94 -20.50 -22.72
CA PHE A 511 14.46 -21.34 -23.78
C PHE A 511 15.96 -21.06 -23.94
N ASN A 512 16.76 -22.09 -23.85
CA ASN A 512 18.20 -22.01 -24.10
C ASN A 512 18.49 -22.80 -25.38
N TYR A 513 19.13 -22.17 -26.34
CA TYR A 513 19.62 -22.80 -27.56
C TYR A 513 21.09 -22.41 -27.77
N LYS A 514 22.01 -23.35 -27.56
CA LYS A 514 23.45 -23.10 -27.59
C LYS A 514 23.83 -21.93 -26.68
N ASN A 515 24.28 -20.79 -27.27
CA ASN A 515 24.70 -19.58 -26.56
C ASN A 515 23.57 -18.54 -26.43
N PHE A 516 22.37 -18.84 -26.89
CA PHE A 516 21.22 -17.91 -26.84
C PHE A 516 20.25 -18.34 -25.75
N THR A 517 19.81 -17.35 -24.97
CA THR A 517 18.76 -17.53 -23.96
C THR A 517 17.63 -16.55 -24.26
N LEU A 518 16.39 -17.07 -24.38
CA LEU A 518 15.18 -16.27 -24.45
C LEU A 518 14.34 -16.57 -23.21
N SER A 519 14.03 -15.53 -22.44
CA SER A 519 13.14 -15.66 -21.29
C SER A 519 12.04 -14.61 -21.34
N PHE A 520 10.79 -15.02 -20.99
CA PHE A 520 9.67 -14.11 -20.85
C PHE A 520 8.73 -14.57 -19.74
N LEU A 521 8.04 -13.62 -19.15
CA LEU A 521 7.00 -13.80 -18.15
C LEU A 521 5.68 -13.27 -18.70
N ILE A 522 4.62 -14.07 -18.56
CA ILE A 522 3.24 -13.64 -18.73
C ILE A 522 2.64 -13.62 -17.33
N ASP A 523 2.22 -12.44 -16.87
CA ASP A 523 1.61 -12.26 -15.55
C ASP A 523 0.16 -11.79 -15.71
N GLY A 524 -0.76 -12.42 -15.01
CA GLY A 524 -2.19 -12.19 -15.13
C GLY A 524 -2.85 -12.07 -13.77
N ARG A 525 -3.70 -11.05 -13.64
CA ARG A 525 -4.65 -10.88 -12.55
C ARG A 525 -6.05 -11.12 -13.08
N PHE A 526 -6.75 -12.09 -12.52
CA PHE A 526 -8.09 -12.49 -12.92
C PHE A 526 -9.09 -12.12 -11.84
N GLY A 527 -10.21 -11.51 -12.27
CA GLY A 527 -11.18 -10.95 -11.35
C GLY A 527 -10.68 -9.69 -10.63
N GLY A 528 -11.50 -9.21 -9.71
CA GLY A 528 -11.31 -7.94 -9.02
C GLY A 528 -11.73 -6.76 -9.90
N ASP A 529 -12.39 -5.80 -9.26
CA ASP A 529 -12.93 -4.63 -9.92
C ASP A 529 -12.06 -3.40 -9.64
N ILE A 530 -11.90 -2.55 -10.66
CA ILE A 530 -11.20 -1.27 -10.57
C ILE A 530 -12.12 -0.18 -11.06
N PHE A 531 -12.45 0.76 -10.19
CA PHE A 531 -13.18 1.95 -10.61
C PHE A 531 -12.25 2.92 -11.33
N SER A 532 -12.58 3.27 -12.56
CA SER A 532 -11.83 4.24 -13.35
C SER A 532 -12.44 5.63 -13.27
N PHE A 533 -11.98 6.44 -12.33
CA PHE A 533 -12.36 7.85 -12.25
C PHE A 533 -11.95 8.65 -13.51
N THR A 534 -10.86 8.27 -14.13
CA THR A 534 -10.42 8.85 -15.41
C THR A 534 -11.46 8.60 -16.51
N ASN A 535 -11.92 7.34 -16.68
CA ASN A 535 -12.93 7.00 -17.68
C ASN A 535 -14.25 7.75 -17.44
N MET A 536 -14.70 7.83 -16.19
CA MET A 536 -15.88 8.61 -15.82
C MET A 536 -15.73 10.09 -16.23
N ASN A 537 -14.57 10.70 -15.98
CA ASN A 537 -14.34 12.09 -16.38
C ASN A 537 -14.24 12.29 -17.88
N LEU A 538 -13.60 11.38 -18.61
CA LEU A 538 -13.52 11.42 -20.07
C LEU A 538 -14.92 11.35 -20.71
N GLN A 539 -15.79 10.48 -20.19
CA GLN A 539 -17.18 10.38 -20.64
C GLN A 539 -17.97 11.65 -20.32
N ARG A 540 -17.88 12.14 -19.07
CA ARG A 540 -18.55 13.38 -18.66
C ARG A 540 -18.13 14.59 -19.45
N SER A 541 -16.85 14.68 -19.80
CA SER A 541 -16.26 15.79 -20.55
C SER A 541 -16.43 15.65 -22.08
N GLY A 542 -17.00 14.55 -22.56
CA GLY A 542 -17.21 14.30 -23.97
C GLY A 542 -15.94 14.00 -24.78
N ILE A 543 -14.88 13.51 -24.09
CA ILE A 543 -13.58 13.18 -24.71
C ILE A 543 -13.50 11.70 -25.06
N ALA A 544 -14.23 10.84 -24.32
CA ALA A 544 -14.27 9.41 -24.63
C ALA A 544 -14.93 9.15 -25.97
N GLU A 545 -14.41 8.21 -26.75
CA GLU A 545 -14.92 7.84 -28.08
C GLU A 545 -16.43 7.49 -28.06
N CYS A 546 -16.89 6.82 -27.02
CA CYS A 546 -18.31 6.45 -26.86
C CYS A 546 -19.26 7.66 -26.80
N THR A 547 -18.74 8.87 -26.50
CA THR A 547 -19.54 10.11 -26.47
C THR A 547 -19.76 10.73 -27.84
N ALA A 548 -19.12 10.19 -28.90
CA ALA A 548 -19.27 10.60 -30.29
C ALA A 548 -19.10 9.39 -31.23
N PRO A 549 -20.01 8.39 -31.17
CA PRO A 549 -19.93 7.20 -32.02
C PRO A 549 -19.86 7.56 -33.49
N GLY A 550 -18.87 7.03 -34.23
CA GLY A 550 -18.64 7.38 -35.62
C GLY A 550 -18.31 8.85 -35.89
N GLY A 551 -17.81 9.57 -34.87
CA GLY A 551 -17.47 11.00 -34.94
C GLY A 551 -18.67 11.94 -34.85
N LYS A 552 -19.88 11.45 -34.54
CA LYS A 552 -21.12 12.22 -34.46
C LYS A 552 -21.70 12.19 -33.05
N ARG A 553 -22.40 13.27 -32.69
CA ARG A 553 -23.11 13.41 -31.41
C ARG A 553 -24.61 13.53 -31.67
N GLU A 554 -25.19 12.47 -32.22
CA GLU A 554 -26.61 12.39 -32.49
C GLU A 554 -27.40 12.13 -31.19
N ASP A 555 -28.64 12.61 -31.16
CA ASP A 555 -29.57 12.33 -30.09
C ASP A 555 -29.93 10.83 -30.08
N ILE A 556 -30.13 10.28 -28.87
CA ILE A 556 -30.47 8.87 -28.67
C ILE A 556 -31.75 8.72 -27.88
N VAL A 557 -32.48 7.64 -28.07
CA VAL A 557 -33.54 7.17 -27.19
C VAL A 557 -32.95 6.08 -26.29
N VAL A 558 -32.83 6.35 -25.00
CA VAL A 558 -32.25 5.43 -24.02
C VAL A 558 -33.19 4.25 -23.82
N ALA A 559 -32.69 3.02 -23.95
CA ALA A 559 -33.47 1.83 -23.69
C ALA A 559 -33.83 1.73 -22.20
N GLY A 560 -35.12 1.69 -21.91
CA GLY A 560 -35.65 1.66 -20.54
C GLY A 560 -37.11 2.11 -20.49
N VAL A 561 -37.61 2.35 -19.29
CA VAL A 561 -38.99 2.75 -19.05
C VAL A 561 -39.05 4.03 -18.20
N ILE A 562 -40.12 4.79 -18.42
CA ILE A 562 -40.50 5.97 -17.61
C ILE A 562 -41.79 5.67 -16.85
N LYS A 563 -41.97 6.34 -15.70
CA LYS A 563 -43.25 6.22 -14.95
C LYS A 563 -44.40 6.78 -15.77
N ASP A 564 -45.53 6.07 -15.79
CA ASP A 564 -46.77 6.49 -16.42
C ASP A 564 -47.94 6.17 -15.48
N GLY A 565 -48.39 7.18 -14.74
CA GLY A 565 -49.34 7.01 -13.65
C GLY A 565 -48.84 6.04 -12.58
N ASN A 566 -49.59 4.98 -12.32
CA ASN A 566 -49.21 3.89 -11.41
C ASN A 566 -48.41 2.76 -12.09
N GLY A 567 -48.08 2.90 -13.37
CA GLY A 567 -47.33 1.92 -14.17
C GLY A 567 -46.09 2.48 -14.81
N TYR A 568 -45.67 1.78 -15.86
CA TYR A 568 -44.49 2.16 -16.65
C TYR A 568 -44.84 2.05 -18.13
N LYS A 569 -44.20 2.87 -18.96
CA LYS A 569 -44.21 2.76 -20.42
C LYS A 569 -42.81 2.76 -20.96
N VAL A 570 -42.61 2.19 -22.16
CA VAL A 570 -41.34 2.22 -22.85
C VAL A 570 -40.94 3.68 -23.13
N ASN A 571 -39.68 4.00 -22.91
CA ASN A 571 -39.17 5.34 -23.18
C ASN A 571 -39.17 5.67 -24.66
N ASP A 572 -39.72 6.80 -25.02
CA ASP A 572 -39.73 7.38 -26.35
C ASP A 572 -39.03 8.75 -26.42
N GLN A 573 -38.45 9.19 -25.28
CA GLN A 573 -37.81 10.50 -25.18
C GLN A 573 -36.42 10.48 -25.79
N SER A 574 -36.18 11.40 -26.72
CA SER A 574 -34.86 11.62 -27.30
C SER A 574 -34.04 12.57 -26.43
N VAL A 575 -32.80 12.19 -26.18
CA VAL A 575 -31.85 12.97 -25.38
C VAL A 575 -30.51 13.08 -26.08
N SER A 576 -29.84 14.22 -25.92
CA SER A 576 -28.49 14.36 -26.47
C SER A 576 -27.48 13.48 -25.74
N LEU A 577 -26.48 12.96 -26.46
CA LEU A 577 -25.38 12.19 -25.87
C LEU A 577 -24.69 12.94 -24.74
N GLU A 578 -24.56 14.26 -24.85
CA GLU A 578 -24.00 15.09 -23.78
C GLU A 578 -24.82 14.97 -22.47
N ARG A 579 -26.15 15.13 -22.57
CA ARG A 579 -27.03 15.01 -21.37
C ARG A 579 -26.99 13.60 -20.81
N TYR A 580 -26.94 12.58 -21.67
CA TYR A 580 -26.86 11.17 -21.27
C TYR A 580 -25.60 10.91 -20.46
N TYR A 581 -24.39 11.20 -21.00
CA TYR A 581 -23.13 10.94 -20.30
C TYR A 581 -22.93 11.82 -19.05
N LYS A 582 -23.44 13.03 -19.03
CA LYS A 582 -23.47 13.87 -17.82
C LYS A 582 -24.37 13.28 -16.74
N ALA A 583 -25.51 12.70 -17.09
CA ALA A 583 -26.40 12.03 -16.16
C ALA A 583 -25.77 10.76 -15.58
N LEU A 584 -25.11 9.94 -16.39
CA LEU A 584 -24.37 8.75 -15.95
C LEU A 584 -23.29 9.14 -14.94
N ALA A 585 -22.48 10.14 -15.22
CA ALA A 585 -21.40 10.58 -14.31
C ALA A 585 -21.95 11.22 -13.02
N THR A 586 -23.08 11.88 -13.06
CA THR A 586 -23.74 12.44 -11.87
C THR A 586 -24.28 11.34 -10.98
N GLY A 587 -24.82 10.26 -11.55
CA GLY A 587 -25.26 9.09 -10.83
C GLY A 587 -24.12 8.36 -10.11
N ARG A 588 -22.86 8.59 -10.53
CA ARG A 588 -21.65 7.99 -9.94
C ARG A 588 -21.75 6.48 -9.77
N ALA A 589 -22.60 5.85 -10.58
CA ALA A 589 -22.69 4.40 -10.66
C ALA A 589 -21.48 3.86 -11.40
N GLY A 590 -21.04 2.67 -11.05
CA GLY A 590 -19.95 2.01 -11.75
C GLY A 590 -20.28 1.88 -13.25
N ILE A 591 -19.55 2.58 -14.07
CA ILE A 591 -19.67 2.56 -15.53
C ILE A 591 -18.72 1.49 -16.06
#